data_e38c46a75f3a5cf5d4d755309f12f532
#
_entry.id   e38c46a75f3a5cf5d4d755309f12f532
#
_cell.length_a   1.000
_cell.length_b   1.000
_cell.length_c   1.000
_cell.angle_alpha   90.00
_cell.angle_beta   90.00
_cell.angle_gamma   90.00
#
_symmetry.space_group_name_H-M   'P 1'
#
loop_
_entity.id
_entity.type
_entity.pdbx_description
1 polymer ?
#
loop_
_entity_poly.entity_id
_entity_poly.type
_entity_poly.pdbx_seq_one_letter_code
_entity_poly.pdbx_strand_id
1 'polypeptide(L)'
;MTDQEKMKEIAGKYDLNKDDFWKHGPSGKWILSYDAVVKIQHIEKIEIAPPQILNSERDFVRMLISGKKGDAVMWTTGEADPKNCQNKYYGAMAEKRGKARIILMLCEAYNYGIYSEVEADSFKKGE
;
A
#
# COMPACT_ATOMS: atom_id res chain seq x y z
N MET A 1 -19.98 2.38 7.63
CA MET A 1 -18.77 1.91 8.37
C MET A 1 -17.73 3.02 8.41
N THR A 2 -17.22 3.31 9.58
CA THR A 2 -16.16 4.30 9.73
C THR A 2 -14.79 3.69 9.39
N ASP A 3 -13.80 4.54 9.21
CA ASP A 3 -12.43 4.09 8.96
C ASP A 3 -11.90 3.25 10.13
N GLN A 4 -12.22 3.66 11.36
CA GLN A 4 -11.81 2.93 12.55
C GLN A 4 -12.48 1.55 12.64
N GLU A 5 -13.77 1.46 12.30
CA GLU A 5 -14.47 0.20 12.27
C GLU A 5 -13.89 -0.74 11.22
N LYS A 6 -13.56 -0.20 10.04
CA LYS A 6 -12.91 -0.98 8.99
C LYS A 6 -11.54 -1.47 9.42
N MET A 7 -10.77 -0.63 10.12
CA MET A 7 -9.45 -1.04 10.62
C MET A 7 -9.58 -2.17 11.64
N LYS A 8 -10.57 -2.11 12.52
CA LYS A 8 -10.83 -3.19 13.48
C LYS A 8 -11.22 -4.49 12.78
N GLU A 9 -12.06 -4.39 11.75
CA GLU A 9 -12.48 -5.55 10.96
C GLU A 9 -11.26 -6.22 10.32
N ILE A 10 -10.39 -5.43 9.72
CA ILE A 10 -9.18 -5.95 9.07
C ILE A 10 -8.23 -6.58 10.09
N ALA A 11 -8.03 -5.92 11.22
CA ALA A 11 -7.16 -6.46 12.26
C ALA A 11 -7.64 -7.82 12.76
N GLY A 12 -8.94 -7.98 12.94
CA GLY A 12 -9.52 -9.25 13.36
C GLY A 12 -9.47 -10.31 12.28
N LYS A 13 -9.82 -9.93 11.04
CA LYS A 13 -9.87 -10.87 9.92
C LYS A 13 -8.51 -11.48 9.59
N TYR A 14 -7.45 -10.68 9.69
CA TYR A 14 -6.10 -11.12 9.31
C TYR A 14 -5.20 -11.36 10.51
N ASP A 15 -5.78 -11.33 11.71
CA ASP A 15 -5.04 -11.58 12.95
C ASP A 15 -3.82 -10.66 13.08
N LEU A 16 -4.04 -9.38 12.90
CA LEU A 16 -2.98 -8.38 13.04
C LEU A 16 -2.80 -8.01 14.51
N ASN A 17 -1.56 -7.79 14.93
CA ASN A 17 -1.27 -7.33 16.28
C ASN A 17 -1.10 -5.81 16.29
N LYS A 18 -0.93 -5.23 17.48
CA LYS A 18 -0.87 -3.79 17.65
C LYS A 18 0.33 -3.12 16.96
N ASP A 19 1.37 -3.90 16.64
CA ASP A 19 2.55 -3.37 15.96
C ASP A 19 2.38 -3.35 14.45
N ASP A 20 1.34 -4.01 13.93
CA ASP A 20 1.09 -4.10 12.50
C ASP A 20 0.34 -2.90 11.93
N PHE A 21 -0.22 -2.06 12.79
CA PHE A 21 -0.99 -0.91 12.33
C PHE A 21 -0.97 0.22 13.36
N TRP A 22 -1.11 1.45 12.87
CA TRP A 22 -1.16 2.64 13.73
C TRP A 22 -1.86 3.77 13.01
N LYS A 23 -2.26 4.79 13.77
CA LYS A 23 -2.91 5.96 13.21
C LYS A 23 -1.86 7.05 12.99
N HIS A 24 -1.79 7.56 11.77
CA HIS A 24 -0.90 8.67 11.44
C HIS A 24 -1.51 9.97 11.98
N GLY A 25 -0.83 10.61 12.92
CA GLY A 25 -1.36 11.76 13.66
C GLY A 25 -1.79 12.92 12.76
N PRO A 26 -0.88 13.46 11.92
CA PRO A 26 -1.22 14.64 11.11
C PRO A 26 -2.36 14.42 10.10
N SER A 27 -2.44 13.26 9.47
CA SER A 27 -3.45 12.99 8.44
C SER A 27 -4.70 12.31 8.97
N GLY A 28 -4.61 11.68 10.14
CA GLY A 28 -5.70 10.85 10.65
C GLY A 28 -5.89 9.53 9.92
N LYS A 29 -5.02 9.23 8.98
CA LYS A 29 -5.10 7.99 8.19
C LYS A 29 -4.55 6.81 8.98
N TRP A 30 -5.10 5.62 8.72
CA TRP A 30 -4.57 4.39 9.30
C TRP A 30 -3.46 3.85 8.42
N ILE A 31 -2.40 3.37 9.05
CA ILE A 31 -1.22 2.86 8.37
C ILE A 31 -1.02 1.40 8.76
N LEU A 32 -0.80 0.54 7.76
CA LEU A 32 -0.40 -0.84 7.97
C LEU A 32 1.08 -0.97 7.68
N SER A 33 1.78 -1.78 8.48
CA SER A 33 3.15 -2.13 8.16
C SER A 33 3.18 -2.88 6.82
N TYR A 34 4.29 -2.82 6.12
CA TYR A 34 4.41 -3.55 4.86
C TYR A 34 4.28 -5.07 5.08
N ASP A 35 4.82 -5.56 6.21
CA ASP A 35 4.70 -6.97 6.56
C ASP A 35 3.23 -7.37 6.75
N ALA A 36 2.41 -6.51 7.34
CA ALA A 36 0.98 -6.77 7.48
C ALA A 36 0.31 -6.84 6.11
N VAL A 37 0.67 -5.95 5.19
CA VAL A 37 0.13 -5.96 3.82
C VAL A 37 0.49 -7.26 3.12
N VAL A 38 1.73 -7.72 3.25
CA VAL A 38 2.18 -8.99 2.66
C VAL A 38 1.42 -10.17 3.28
N LYS A 39 1.18 -10.13 4.58
CA LYS A 39 0.39 -11.16 5.26
C LYS A 39 -1.02 -11.24 4.68
N ILE A 40 -1.66 -10.10 4.43
CA ILE A 40 -2.98 -10.05 3.80
C ILE A 40 -2.91 -10.65 2.40
N GLN A 41 -1.89 -10.32 1.63
CA GLN A 41 -1.69 -10.89 0.30
C GLN A 41 -1.67 -12.42 0.34
N HIS A 42 -0.93 -12.99 1.28
CA HIS A 42 -0.82 -14.44 1.41
C HIS A 42 -2.13 -15.09 1.82
N ILE A 43 -2.82 -14.51 2.80
CA ILE A 43 -4.09 -15.05 3.29
C ILE A 43 -5.16 -15.01 2.20
N GLU A 44 -5.24 -13.92 1.47
CA GLU A 44 -6.25 -13.74 0.42
C GLU A 44 -5.83 -14.32 -0.91
N LYS A 45 -4.62 -14.85 -1.00
CA LYS A 45 -4.09 -15.45 -2.24
C LYS A 45 -4.13 -14.47 -3.40
N ILE A 46 -3.73 -13.23 -3.15
CA ILE A 46 -3.68 -12.20 -4.18
C ILE A 46 -2.43 -12.43 -5.03
N GLU A 47 -2.62 -12.54 -6.33
CA GLU A 47 -1.53 -12.72 -7.28
C GLU A 47 -1.14 -11.37 -7.86
N ILE A 48 0.14 -11.03 -7.80
CA ILE A 48 0.68 -9.80 -8.38
C ILE A 48 1.47 -10.19 -9.63
N ALA A 49 1.10 -9.61 -10.76
CA ALA A 49 1.81 -9.83 -12.01
C ALA A 49 3.15 -9.09 -12.01
N PRO A 50 4.12 -9.53 -12.83
CA PRO A 50 5.38 -8.79 -12.98
C PRO A 50 5.09 -7.34 -13.36
N PRO A 51 5.74 -6.36 -12.71
CA PRO A 51 5.47 -4.96 -12.98
C PRO A 51 5.93 -4.55 -14.38
N GLN A 52 5.22 -3.60 -14.97
CA GLN A 52 5.61 -2.99 -16.24
C GLN A 52 6.21 -1.63 -15.95
N ILE A 53 7.46 -1.43 -16.34
CA ILE A 53 8.14 -0.17 -16.12
C ILE A 53 7.67 0.84 -17.13
N LEU A 54 7.07 1.94 -16.66
CA LEU A 54 6.59 3.03 -17.51
C LEU A 54 7.64 4.13 -17.66
N ASN A 55 8.31 4.46 -16.57
CA ASN A 55 9.38 5.45 -16.55
C ASN A 55 10.49 4.94 -15.63
N SER A 56 11.73 5.08 -16.09
CA SER A 56 12.89 4.72 -15.28
C SER A 56 13.98 5.75 -15.55
N GLU A 57 13.94 6.83 -14.78
CA GLU A 57 14.91 7.91 -14.85
C GLU A 57 15.73 7.93 -13.57
N ARG A 58 16.77 8.73 -13.54
CA ARG A 58 17.66 8.80 -12.38
C ARG A 58 16.90 9.10 -11.09
N ASP A 59 15.96 10.04 -11.14
CA ASP A 59 15.24 10.52 -9.96
C ASP A 59 13.75 10.25 -10.03
N PHE A 60 13.30 9.39 -10.95
CA PHE A 60 11.88 9.11 -11.09
C PHE A 60 11.66 7.72 -11.66
N VAL A 61 10.89 6.91 -10.94
CA VAL A 61 10.48 5.59 -11.41
C VAL A 61 8.97 5.48 -11.27
N ARG A 62 8.32 5.02 -12.33
CA ARG A 62 6.90 4.73 -12.33
C ARG A 62 6.66 3.38 -12.98
N MET A 63 5.85 2.56 -12.32
CA MET A 63 5.53 1.22 -12.79
C MET A 63 4.03 1.02 -12.82
N LEU A 64 3.58 0.25 -13.79
CA LEU A 64 2.21 -0.27 -13.82
C LEU A 64 2.22 -1.59 -13.07
N ILE A 65 1.37 -1.70 -12.07
CA ILE A 65 1.24 -2.92 -11.25
C ILE A 65 -0.19 -3.43 -11.41
N SER A 66 -0.32 -4.73 -11.61
CA SER A 66 -1.64 -5.36 -11.66
C SER A 66 -1.65 -6.59 -10.77
N GLY A 67 -2.84 -6.95 -10.32
CA GLY A 67 -3.01 -8.12 -9.47
C GLY A 67 -4.44 -8.61 -9.52
N LYS A 68 -4.65 -9.79 -8.98
CA LYS A 68 -5.99 -10.38 -8.95
C LYS A 68 -6.22 -11.16 -7.67
N LYS A 69 -7.49 -11.21 -7.29
CA LYS A 69 -7.99 -12.02 -6.20
C LYS A 69 -9.20 -12.77 -6.76
N GLY A 70 -9.05 -14.07 -7.00
CA GLY A 70 -10.08 -14.82 -7.73
C GLY A 70 -10.27 -14.22 -9.12
N ASP A 71 -11.49 -13.81 -9.43
CA ASP A 71 -11.83 -13.20 -10.71
C ASP A 71 -11.71 -11.67 -10.72
N ALA A 72 -11.47 -11.07 -9.56
CA ALA A 72 -11.32 -9.62 -9.44
C ALA A 72 -9.93 -9.19 -9.86
N VAL A 73 -9.84 -8.31 -10.85
CA VAL A 73 -8.56 -7.81 -11.37
C VAL A 73 -8.49 -6.32 -11.11
N MET A 74 -7.33 -5.86 -10.63
CA MET A 74 -7.07 -4.45 -10.38
C MET A 74 -5.71 -4.07 -10.95
N TRP A 75 -5.57 -2.80 -11.31
CA TRP A 75 -4.27 -2.27 -11.69
C TRP A 75 -4.12 -0.86 -11.11
N THR A 76 -2.90 -0.47 -10.93
CA THR A 76 -2.56 0.88 -10.46
C THR A 76 -1.12 1.20 -10.87
N THR A 77 -0.68 2.40 -10.56
CA THR A 77 0.73 2.74 -10.73
C THR A 77 1.37 2.91 -9.36
N GLY A 78 2.66 2.61 -9.31
CA GLY A 78 3.50 2.97 -8.16
C GLY A 78 4.58 3.89 -8.67
N GLU A 79 4.85 4.97 -7.97
CA GLU A 79 5.87 5.94 -8.37
C GLU A 79 6.70 6.38 -7.17
N ALA A 80 7.95 6.75 -7.45
CA ALA A 80 8.86 7.27 -6.45
C ALA A 80 9.76 8.33 -7.06
N ASP A 81 9.92 9.44 -6.36
CA ASP A 81 10.81 10.54 -6.72
C ASP A 81 11.31 11.20 -5.43
N PRO A 82 12.23 12.17 -5.51
CA PRO A 82 12.75 12.82 -4.29
C PRO A 82 11.70 13.53 -3.45
N LYS A 83 10.55 13.90 -4.03
CA LYS A 83 9.50 14.61 -3.30
C LYS A 83 8.66 13.68 -2.44
N ASN A 84 8.48 12.43 -2.86
CA ASN A 84 7.63 11.48 -2.15
C ASN A 84 8.38 10.29 -1.57
N CYS A 85 9.70 10.27 -1.65
CA CYS A 85 10.51 9.15 -1.20
C CYS A 85 11.76 9.67 -0.47
N GLN A 86 11.94 9.24 0.78
CA GLN A 86 13.04 9.72 1.60
C GLN A 86 14.35 8.98 1.34
N ASN A 87 14.30 7.80 0.73
CA ASN A 87 15.50 7.05 0.37
C ASN A 87 15.75 7.15 -1.14
N LYS A 88 16.85 6.58 -1.59
CA LYS A 88 17.25 6.62 -2.99
C LYS A 88 16.90 5.36 -3.78
N TYR A 89 16.14 4.45 -3.17
CA TYR A 89 15.77 3.19 -3.81
C TYR A 89 14.42 3.34 -4.53
N TYR A 90 14.39 4.22 -5.51
CA TYR A 90 13.13 4.61 -6.17
C TYR A 90 12.43 3.44 -6.85
N GLY A 91 13.19 2.55 -7.51
CA GLY A 91 12.59 1.38 -8.15
C GLY A 91 11.89 0.46 -7.17
N ALA A 92 12.58 0.13 -6.07
CA ALA A 92 12.02 -0.72 -5.03
C ALA A 92 10.80 -0.08 -4.38
N MET A 93 10.86 1.22 -4.13
CA MET A 93 9.74 1.93 -3.50
C MET A 93 8.54 2.03 -4.44
N ALA A 94 8.77 2.30 -5.73
CA ALA A 94 7.69 2.34 -6.71
C ALA A 94 6.96 0.99 -6.77
N GLU A 95 7.71 -0.11 -6.79
CA GLU A 95 7.13 -1.45 -6.81
C GLU A 95 6.34 -1.73 -5.54
N LYS A 96 6.91 -1.46 -4.38
CA LYS A 96 6.24 -1.70 -3.10
C LYS A 96 4.95 -0.90 -2.97
N ARG A 97 4.98 0.37 -3.39
CA ARG A 97 3.80 1.22 -3.36
C ARG A 97 2.69 0.68 -4.25
N GLY A 98 3.04 0.26 -5.47
CA GLY A 98 2.06 -0.31 -6.38
C GLY A 98 1.46 -1.60 -5.84
N LYS A 99 2.29 -2.50 -5.33
CA LYS A 99 1.82 -3.76 -4.74
C LYS A 99 0.90 -3.50 -3.56
N ALA A 100 1.30 -2.62 -2.64
CA ALA A 100 0.50 -2.33 -1.46
C ALA A 100 -0.87 -1.76 -1.86
N ARG A 101 -0.91 -0.86 -2.84
CA ARG A 101 -2.16 -0.30 -3.34
C ARG A 101 -3.08 -1.39 -3.87
N ILE A 102 -2.56 -2.30 -4.70
CA ILE A 102 -3.35 -3.41 -5.25
C ILE A 102 -3.93 -4.27 -4.14
N ILE A 103 -3.11 -4.65 -3.17
CA ILE A 103 -3.55 -5.51 -2.06
C ILE A 103 -4.65 -4.82 -1.26
N LEU A 104 -4.44 -3.56 -0.90
CA LEU A 104 -5.42 -2.81 -0.10
C LEU A 104 -6.68 -2.46 -0.89
N MET A 105 -6.59 -2.30 -2.21
CA MET A 105 -7.77 -2.12 -3.05
C MET A 105 -8.59 -3.40 -3.12
N LEU A 106 -7.94 -4.53 -3.31
CA LEU A 106 -8.64 -5.82 -3.43
C LEU A 106 -9.27 -6.28 -2.12
N CYS A 107 -8.76 -5.85 -0.98
CA CYS A 107 -9.38 -6.15 0.31
C CYS A 107 -10.28 -5.01 0.81
N GLU A 108 -10.53 -4.03 -0.05
CA GLU A 108 -11.45 -2.91 0.20
C GLU A 108 -11.04 -2.00 1.38
N ALA A 109 -9.74 -1.94 1.67
CA ALA A 109 -9.23 -1.10 2.74
C ALA A 109 -8.86 0.31 2.25
N TYR A 110 -8.41 0.41 1.02
CA TYR A 110 -7.85 1.66 0.50
C TYR A 110 -8.85 2.81 0.51
N ASN A 111 -10.12 2.53 0.19
CA ASN A 111 -11.16 3.54 0.18
C ASN A 111 -11.63 3.98 1.57
N TYR A 112 -11.11 3.35 2.62
CA TYR A 112 -11.37 3.75 4.01
C TYR A 112 -10.20 4.52 4.62
N GLY A 113 -9.29 5.03 3.79
CA GLY A 113 -8.15 5.78 4.30
C GLY A 113 -7.12 4.90 5.00
N ILE A 114 -7.02 3.64 4.60
CA ILE A 114 -6.04 2.70 5.15
C ILE A 114 -4.95 2.50 4.10
N TYR A 115 -3.71 2.82 4.48
CA TYR A 115 -2.56 2.84 3.58
C TYR A 115 -1.43 1.99 4.14
N SER A 116 -0.48 1.63 3.29
CA SER A 116 0.75 0.96 3.72
C SER A 116 1.78 1.99 4.19
N GLU A 117 2.67 1.57 5.10
CA GLU A 117 3.78 2.40 5.53
C GLU A 117 4.68 2.87 4.38
N VAL A 118 4.72 2.11 3.28
CA VAL A 118 5.53 2.49 2.12
C VAL A 118 4.99 3.74 1.42
N GLU A 119 3.74 4.13 1.70
CA GLU A 119 3.17 5.38 1.21
C GLU A 119 3.26 6.52 2.23
N ALA A 120 3.63 6.21 3.46
CA ALA A 120 3.67 7.23 4.52
C ALA A 120 4.69 8.33 4.23
N ASP A 121 5.74 8.03 3.46
CA ASP A 121 6.73 9.03 3.04
C ASP A 121 6.11 10.18 2.25
N SER A 122 4.99 9.92 1.57
CA SER A 122 4.30 10.94 0.79
C SER A 122 3.35 11.77 1.64
N PHE A 123 3.09 11.37 2.88
CA PHE A 123 2.25 12.13 3.80
C PHE A 123 3.11 13.22 4.45
N LYS A 124 2.90 14.44 4.03
CA LYS A 124 3.69 15.55 4.55
C LYS A 124 3.35 15.83 6.00
N LYS A 125 4.33 16.32 6.74
CA LYS A 125 4.11 16.72 8.13
C LYS A 125 3.09 17.85 8.18
N GLY A 126 2.07 17.68 9.01
CA GLY A 126 1.04 18.69 9.16
C GLY A 126 -0.09 18.64 8.16
N GLU A 127 -0.11 17.65 7.30
CA GLU A 127 -1.20 17.44 6.34
C GLU A 127 -2.14 16.35 6.79
#